data_f6a64afe85f6291dd0ab74afe47ec306
#
_entry.id   f6a64afe85f6291dd0ab74afe47ec306
#
_cell.length_a   1.000
_cell.length_b   1.000
_cell.length_c   1.000
_cell.angle_alpha   90.00
_cell.angle_beta   90.00
_cell.angle_gamma   90.00
#
_symmetry.space_group_name_H-M   'P 1'
#
loop_
_entity.id
_entity.type
_entity.pdbx_description
1 polymer ?
#
loop_
_entity_poly.entity_id
_entity_poly.type
_entity_poly.pdbx_seq_one_letter_code
_entity_poly.pdbx_strand_id
1 'polypeptide(L)'
;MGDHSGFISADQFHPDPYTRSRTAEGTLNAAIVHADITRSYEEYLDIFDAFYADDVEGSSDTTKEPIRGKAGVRSLVFSFLLPLHAMAEVGGVSIAVRQTPIPGDVVDETHSAWTLELVGATGKVCTVNWRTFRKWNESRVVLEHHYDHQQSGEPLSDGDLRFNVLEAATGFHKSS
;
A
#
# COMPACT_ATOMS: atom_id res chain seq x y z
N MET A 1 -18.02 6.34 -17.57
CA MET A 1 -18.32 6.20 -16.13
C MET A 1 -18.20 4.72 -15.80
N GLY A 2 -17.04 4.30 -15.29
CA GLY A 2 -16.85 2.95 -14.80
C GLY A 2 -17.66 2.79 -13.51
N ASP A 3 -18.39 1.71 -13.42
CA ASP A 3 -19.13 1.33 -12.22
C ASP A 3 -18.10 0.91 -11.16
N HIS A 4 -17.73 1.83 -10.28
CA HIS A 4 -16.75 1.62 -9.19
C HIS A 4 -17.33 0.80 -8.02
N SER A 5 -18.46 0.13 -8.23
CA SER A 5 -19.13 -0.70 -7.20
C SER A 5 -18.35 -1.97 -6.82
N GLY A 6 -17.23 -2.27 -7.49
CA GLY A 6 -16.44 -3.49 -7.28
C GLY A 6 -15.68 -3.58 -5.95
N PHE A 7 -15.40 -2.44 -5.31
CA PHE A 7 -14.60 -2.42 -4.06
C PHE A 7 -15.43 -2.47 -2.77
N ILE A 8 -16.73 -2.26 -2.85
CA ILE A 8 -17.60 -2.22 -1.68
C ILE A 8 -18.42 -3.51 -1.63
N SER A 9 -17.99 -4.48 -0.82
CA SER A 9 -18.82 -5.64 -0.54
C SER A 9 -19.91 -5.30 0.46
N ALA A 10 -21.06 -5.96 0.36
CA ALA A 10 -22.18 -5.78 1.33
C ALA A 10 -21.73 -6.05 2.78
N ASP A 11 -20.70 -6.86 2.97
CA ASP A 11 -20.16 -7.23 4.27
C ASP A 11 -19.40 -6.10 4.96
N GLN A 12 -18.95 -5.08 4.23
CA GLN A 12 -18.36 -3.86 4.82
C GLN A 12 -19.37 -3.08 5.67
N PHE A 13 -20.64 -3.29 5.42
CA PHE A 13 -21.75 -2.68 6.17
C PHE A 13 -22.34 -3.62 7.21
N HIS A 14 -21.64 -4.70 7.56
CA HIS A 14 -22.08 -5.63 8.58
C HIS A 14 -22.44 -4.91 9.87
N PRO A 15 -23.59 -5.22 10.51
CA PRO A 15 -24.05 -4.51 11.72
C PRO A 15 -23.09 -4.68 12.91
N ASP A 16 -22.38 -5.82 13.01
CA ASP A 16 -21.36 -6.02 14.02
C ASP A 16 -20.08 -5.26 13.67
N PRO A 17 -19.67 -4.28 14.50
CA PRO A 17 -18.49 -3.45 14.19
C PRO A 17 -17.17 -4.23 14.08
N TYR A 18 -17.04 -5.31 14.86
CA TYR A 18 -15.84 -6.17 14.82
C TYR A 18 -15.70 -6.86 13.47
N THR A 19 -16.76 -7.49 12.99
CA THR A 19 -16.80 -8.12 11.66
C THR A 19 -16.60 -7.11 10.55
N ARG A 20 -17.26 -5.95 10.66
CA ARG A 20 -17.16 -4.88 9.66
C ARG A 20 -15.74 -4.39 9.44
N SER A 21 -14.98 -4.08 10.50
CA SER A 21 -13.61 -3.60 10.37
C SER A 21 -12.68 -4.64 9.74
N ARG A 22 -12.82 -5.93 10.07
CA ARG A 22 -12.01 -7.01 9.49
C ARG A 22 -12.34 -7.26 8.03
N THR A 23 -13.62 -7.22 7.68
CA THR A 23 -14.05 -7.33 6.29
C THR A 23 -13.55 -6.16 5.45
N ALA A 24 -13.66 -4.93 5.98
CA ALA A 24 -13.13 -3.73 5.32
C ALA A 24 -11.61 -3.81 5.14
N GLU A 25 -10.86 -4.25 6.17
CA GLU A 25 -9.41 -4.48 6.08
C GLU A 25 -9.07 -5.52 5.01
N GLY A 26 -9.74 -6.65 4.99
CA GLY A 26 -9.52 -7.70 4.00
C GLY A 26 -9.77 -7.21 2.56
N THR A 27 -10.85 -6.46 2.36
CA THR A 27 -11.21 -5.90 1.05
C THR A 27 -10.20 -4.82 0.61
N LEU A 28 -9.82 -3.91 1.52
CA LEU A 28 -8.80 -2.90 1.26
C LEU A 28 -7.45 -3.53 0.87
N ASN A 29 -6.99 -4.50 1.66
CA ASN A 29 -5.72 -5.17 1.40
C ASN A 29 -5.72 -5.94 0.08
N ALA A 30 -6.81 -6.62 -0.26
CA ALA A 30 -6.96 -7.30 -1.55
C ALA A 30 -6.95 -6.30 -2.71
N ALA A 31 -7.60 -5.15 -2.56
CA ALA A 31 -7.59 -4.08 -3.55
C ALA A 31 -6.18 -3.50 -3.76
N ILE A 32 -5.42 -3.27 -2.68
CA ILE A 32 -4.04 -2.80 -2.75
C ILE A 32 -3.15 -3.82 -3.50
N VAL A 33 -3.23 -5.10 -3.14
CA VAL A 33 -2.47 -6.16 -3.83
C VAL A 33 -2.83 -6.22 -5.31
N HIS A 34 -4.11 -6.10 -5.66
CA HIS A 34 -4.55 -6.08 -7.05
C HIS A 34 -4.00 -4.86 -7.81
N ALA A 35 -4.08 -3.67 -7.23
CA ALA A 35 -3.53 -2.45 -7.81
C ALA A 35 -2.00 -2.51 -7.99
N ASP A 36 -1.28 -3.19 -7.07
CA ASP A 36 0.16 -3.45 -7.22
C ASP A 36 0.46 -4.39 -8.39
N ILE A 37 -0.35 -5.42 -8.60
CA ILE A 37 -0.20 -6.35 -9.72
C ILE A 37 -0.48 -5.67 -11.06
N THR A 38 -1.56 -4.89 -11.13
CA THR A 38 -1.99 -4.18 -12.34
C THR A 38 -1.19 -2.91 -12.58
N ARG A 39 -0.51 -2.39 -11.55
CA ARG A 39 0.22 -1.11 -11.57
C ARG A 39 -0.66 0.07 -11.99
N SER A 40 -1.94 0.02 -11.60
CA SER A 40 -2.92 1.03 -11.96
C SER A 40 -2.95 2.16 -10.93
N TYR A 41 -2.52 3.34 -11.34
CA TYR A 41 -2.64 4.56 -10.55
C TYR A 41 -4.11 4.93 -10.25
N GLU A 42 -5.00 4.73 -11.21
CA GLU A 42 -6.43 5.01 -11.06
C GLU A 42 -7.06 4.12 -10.00
N GLU A 43 -6.71 2.84 -9.96
CA GLU A 43 -7.19 1.93 -8.92
C GLU A 43 -6.76 2.38 -7.52
N TYR A 44 -5.54 2.89 -7.34
CA TYR A 44 -5.12 3.46 -6.07
C TYR A 44 -5.92 4.71 -5.68
N LEU A 45 -6.26 5.58 -6.62
CA LEU A 45 -7.12 6.73 -6.34
C LEU A 45 -8.50 6.27 -5.87
N ASP A 46 -9.08 5.29 -6.55
CA ASP A 46 -10.37 4.70 -6.17
C ASP A 46 -10.33 4.05 -4.78
N ILE A 47 -9.23 3.37 -4.44
CA ILE A 47 -9.00 2.79 -3.11
C ILE A 47 -9.02 3.88 -2.04
N PHE A 48 -8.27 4.98 -2.23
CA PHE A 48 -8.26 6.09 -1.28
C PHE A 48 -9.64 6.72 -1.12
N ASP A 49 -10.37 6.91 -2.19
CA ASP A 49 -11.70 7.48 -2.15
C ASP A 49 -12.74 6.54 -1.49
N ALA A 50 -12.60 5.24 -1.68
CA ALA A 50 -13.51 4.25 -1.11
C ALA A 50 -13.25 3.96 0.37
N PHE A 51 -11.99 3.91 0.81
CA PHE A 51 -11.62 3.38 2.13
C PHE A 51 -11.06 4.40 3.12
N TYR A 52 -10.61 5.56 2.70
CA TYR A 52 -9.97 6.53 3.61
C TYR A 52 -10.89 7.71 3.91
N ALA A 53 -10.93 8.11 5.18
CA ALA A 53 -11.60 9.34 5.58
C ALA A 53 -10.84 10.57 5.08
N ASP A 54 -11.55 11.69 4.88
CA ASP A 54 -10.92 12.92 4.37
C ASP A 54 -9.89 13.50 5.33
N ASP A 55 -10.09 13.30 6.64
CA ASP A 55 -9.24 13.74 7.74
C ASP A 55 -8.30 12.64 8.28
N VAL A 56 -8.08 11.55 7.52
CA VAL A 56 -7.22 10.45 7.94
C VAL A 56 -5.83 10.94 8.35
N GLU A 57 -5.27 10.32 9.38
CA GLU A 57 -3.90 10.53 9.81
C GLU A 57 -3.04 9.32 9.42
N GLY A 58 -1.92 9.57 8.76
CA GLY A 58 -0.95 8.54 8.35
C GLY A 58 0.43 8.78 8.95
N SER A 59 1.10 7.72 9.37
CA SER A 59 2.45 7.79 9.91
C SER A 59 3.24 6.51 9.64
N SER A 60 4.53 6.57 9.85
CA SER A 60 5.44 5.44 9.76
C SER A 60 6.50 5.58 10.85
N ASP A 61 7.13 4.50 11.26
CA ASP A 61 8.31 4.54 12.14
C ASP A 61 9.50 5.29 11.53
N THR A 62 9.45 5.57 10.22
CA THR A 62 10.44 6.37 9.49
C THR A 62 10.04 7.83 9.30
N THR A 63 8.81 8.22 9.60
CA THR A 63 8.34 9.61 9.52
C THR A 63 8.54 10.33 10.85
N LYS A 64 8.95 11.60 10.80
CA LYS A 64 9.15 12.41 12.01
C LYS A 64 7.84 12.81 12.67
N GLU A 65 6.84 13.13 11.86
CA GLU A 65 5.52 13.58 12.31
C GLU A 65 4.43 12.92 11.47
N PRO A 66 3.23 12.72 12.05
CA PRO A 66 2.08 12.22 11.31
C PRO A 66 1.67 13.19 10.19
N ILE A 67 1.22 12.62 9.08
CA ILE A 67 0.69 13.36 7.93
C ILE A 67 -0.83 13.33 8.03
N ARG A 68 -1.47 14.47 7.84
CA ARG A 68 -2.93 14.59 7.96
C ARG A 68 -3.60 14.85 6.63
N GLY A 69 -4.79 14.29 6.51
CA GLY A 69 -5.66 14.42 5.36
C GLY A 69 -5.37 13.41 4.26
N LYS A 70 -6.42 12.99 3.58
CA LYS A 70 -6.38 11.97 2.51
C LYS A 70 -5.34 12.30 1.44
N ALA A 71 -5.26 13.54 1.00
CA ALA A 71 -4.30 13.95 -0.03
C ALA A 71 -2.84 13.80 0.44
N GLY A 72 -2.55 14.14 1.71
CA GLY A 72 -1.21 14.00 2.28
C GLY A 72 -0.81 12.53 2.44
N VAL A 73 -1.69 11.69 3.00
CA VAL A 73 -1.45 10.25 3.15
C VAL A 73 -1.28 9.58 1.78
N ARG A 74 -2.10 9.92 0.81
CA ARG A 74 -1.97 9.46 -0.56
C ARG A 74 -0.61 9.83 -1.17
N SER A 75 -0.18 11.08 -1.00
CA SER A 75 1.13 11.52 -1.51
C SER A 75 2.29 10.75 -0.88
N LEU A 76 2.21 10.43 0.41
CA LEU A 76 3.21 9.59 1.08
C LEU A 76 3.27 8.19 0.46
N VAL A 77 2.13 7.54 0.28
CA VAL A 77 2.05 6.20 -0.33
C VAL A 77 2.59 6.22 -1.76
N PHE A 78 2.20 7.20 -2.56
CA PHE A 78 2.68 7.31 -3.95
C PHE A 78 4.17 7.64 -4.06
N SER A 79 4.75 8.37 -3.11
CA SER A 79 6.20 8.63 -3.10
C SER A 79 7.04 7.34 -2.99
N PHE A 80 6.45 6.29 -2.42
CA PHE A 80 7.06 4.96 -2.31
C PHE A 80 6.70 4.05 -3.51
N LEU A 81 5.43 4.01 -3.90
CA LEU A 81 4.94 3.09 -4.93
C LEU A 81 5.37 3.45 -6.35
N LEU A 82 5.34 4.73 -6.72
CA LEU A 82 5.67 5.15 -8.08
C LEU A 82 7.08 4.75 -8.52
N PRO A 83 8.13 4.92 -7.71
CA PRO A 83 9.45 4.43 -8.05
C PRO A 83 9.51 2.91 -8.24
N LEU A 84 8.81 2.14 -7.40
CA LEU A 84 8.77 0.68 -7.51
C LEU A 84 8.08 0.23 -8.81
N HIS A 85 6.95 0.83 -9.13
CA HIS A 85 6.22 0.52 -10.37
C HIS A 85 7.04 0.91 -11.61
N ALA A 86 7.72 2.05 -11.56
CA ALA A 86 8.62 2.46 -12.64
C ALA A 86 9.76 1.46 -12.86
N MET A 87 10.38 0.95 -11.79
CA MET A 87 11.41 -0.10 -11.88
C MET A 87 10.88 -1.39 -12.52
N ALA A 88 9.68 -1.80 -12.16
CA ALA A 88 9.05 -2.99 -12.75
C ALA A 88 8.71 -2.77 -14.22
N GLU A 89 8.18 -1.59 -14.58
CA GLU A 89 7.78 -1.22 -15.95
C GLU A 89 8.95 -1.27 -16.92
N VAL A 90 10.10 -0.73 -16.55
CA VAL A 90 11.30 -0.76 -17.39
C VAL A 90 12.03 -2.12 -17.39
N GLY A 91 11.45 -3.11 -16.72
CA GLY A 91 11.93 -4.50 -16.76
C GLY A 91 13.20 -4.74 -15.95
N GLY A 92 13.54 -3.84 -15.02
CA GLY A 92 14.71 -4.00 -14.16
C GLY A 92 14.45 -4.85 -12.93
N VAL A 93 13.25 -4.81 -12.41
CA VAL A 93 12.88 -5.42 -11.13
C VAL A 93 11.55 -6.15 -11.23
N SER A 94 11.50 -7.36 -10.71
CA SER A 94 10.26 -8.09 -10.44
C SER A 94 9.80 -7.76 -9.01
N ILE A 95 8.53 -7.47 -8.85
CA ILE A 95 7.92 -7.09 -7.59
C ILE A 95 6.82 -8.08 -7.24
N ALA A 96 6.87 -8.64 -6.02
CA ALA A 96 5.81 -9.44 -5.46
C ALA A 96 5.40 -8.87 -4.10
N VAL A 97 4.10 -8.67 -3.90
CA VAL A 97 3.53 -8.17 -2.65
C VAL A 97 2.62 -9.24 -2.05
N ARG A 98 2.80 -9.51 -0.77
CA ARG A 98 1.95 -10.43 -0.01
C ARG A 98 1.52 -9.77 1.29
N GLN A 99 0.33 -10.08 1.75
CA GLN A 99 -0.17 -9.61 3.03
C GLN A 99 -0.86 -10.75 3.80
N THR A 100 -0.84 -10.65 5.12
CA THR A 100 -1.49 -11.59 6.03
C THR A 100 -2.12 -10.81 7.18
N PRO A 101 -3.41 -11.02 7.49
CA PRO A 101 -4.04 -10.38 8.64
C PRO A 101 -3.40 -10.90 9.94
N ILE A 102 -3.24 -9.98 10.90
CA ILE A 102 -2.79 -10.30 12.26
C ILE A 102 -4.05 -10.29 13.15
N PRO A 103 -4.37 -11.37 13.86
CA PRO A 103 -5.50 -11.42 14.78
C PRO A 103 -5.40 -10.34 15.87
N GLY A 104 -6.54 -9.77 16.25
CA GLY A 104 -6.67 -8.79 17.33
C GLY A 104 -8.09 -8.69 17.82
N ASP A 105 -8.29 -8.23 19.05
CA ASP A 105 -9.59 -8.23 19.73
C ASP A 105 -10.26 -6.86 19.77
N VAL A 106 -9.56 -5.79 19.43
CA VAL A 106 -10.13 -4.44 19.46
C VAL A 106 -11.03 -4.23 18.25
N VAL A 107 -12.23 -3.75 18.50
CA VAL A 107 -13.35 -3.71 17.54
C VAL A 107 -13.04 -2.89 16.28
N ASP A 108 -12.47 -1.73 16.46
CA ASP A 108 -12.20 -0.75 15.39
C ASP A 108 -10.72 -0.67 14.97
N GLU A 109 -9.92 -1.66 15.36
CA GLU A 109 -8.51 -1.71 15.07
C GLU A 109 -8.15 -2.99 14.33
N THR A 110 -7.33 -2.87 13.29
CA THR A 110 -6.84 -3.99 12.51
C THR A 110 -5.33 -3.92 12.32
N HIS A 111 -4.73 -5.09 12.18
CA HIS A 111 -3.30 -5.22 11.90
C HIS A 111 -3.09 -6.17 10.74
N SER A 112 -2.11 -5.85 9.89
CA SER A 112 -1.68 -6.70 8.77
C SER A 112 -0.17 -6.75 8.68
N ALA A 113 0.37 -7.91 8.37
CA ALA A 113 1.78 -8.10 8.03
C ALA A 113 1.94 -8.09 6.50
N TRP A 114 2.94 -7.36 6.03
CA TRP A 114 3.24 -7.20 4.62
C TRP A 114 4.64 -7.68 4.28
N THR A 115 4.78 -8.26 3.12
CA THR A 115 6.07 -8.65 2.53
C THR A 115 6.13 -8.14 1.10
N LEU A 116 7.16 -7.34 0.82
CA LEU A 116 7.54 -6.92 -0.52
C LEU A 116 8.83 -7.65 -0.91
N GLU A 117 8.79 -8.40 -1.98
CA GLU A 117 9.96 -9.06 -2.54
C GLU A 117 10.33 -8.40 -3.86
N LEU A 118 11.57 -7.96 -3.95
CA LEU A 118 12.16 -7.34 -5.13
C LEU A 118 13.24 -8.27 -5.69
N VAL A 119 13.09 -8.66 -6.95
CA VAL A 119 14.12 -9.43 -7.67
C VAL A 119 14.74 -8.55 -8.73
N GLY A 120 16.01 -8.20 -8.55
CA GLY A 120 16.78 -7.36 -9.47
C GLY A 120 17.10 -8.04 -10.79
N ALA A 121 17.56 -7.26 -11.76
CA ALA A 121 17.93 -7.75 -13.10
C ALA A 121 19.07 -8.80 -13.08
N THR A 122 19.90 -8.81 -12.03
CA THR A 122 20.98 -9.79 -11.82
C THR A 122 20.55 -11.04 -11.05
N GLY A 123 19.28 -11.13 -10.64
CA GLY A 123 18.72 -12.22 -9.84
C GLY A 123 18.90 -12.06 -8.32
N LYS A 124 19.47 -10.95 -7.85
CA LYS A 124 19.51 -10.65 -6.40
C LYS A 124 18.11 -10.42 -5.87
N VAL A 125 17.86 -10.90 -4.66
CA VAL A 125 16.57 -10.79 -3.97
C VAL A 125 16.73 -9.91 -2.75
N CYS A 126 15.89 -8.89 -2.66
CA CYS A 126 15.72 -8.04 -1.50
C CYS A 126 14.29 -8.17 -0.98
N THR A 127 14.12 -8.40 0.30
CA THR A 127 12.80 -8.54 0.93
C THR A 127 12.62 -7.45 1.98
N VAL A 128 11.51 -6.74 1.91
CA VAL A 128 11.10 -5.77 2.92
C VAL A 128 9.82 -6.27 3.60
N ASN A 129 9.86 -6.37 4.92
CA ASN A 129 8.70 -6.71 5.73
C ASN A 129 8.31 -5.50 6.57
N TRP A 130 7.03 -5.30 6.75
CA TRP A 130 6.49 -4.30 7.69
C TRP A 130 5.12 -4.72 8.18
N ARG A 131 4.62 -3.99 9.15
CA ARG A 131 3.27 -4.15 9.67
C ARG A 131 2.49 -2.85 9.46
N THR A 132 1.20 -3.00 9.26
CA THR A 132 0.27 -1.87 9.19
C THR A 132 -0.76 -2.00 10.30
N PHE A 133 -0.91 -0.94 11.07
CA PHE A 133 -2.02 -0.74 11.98
C PHE A 133 -3.00 0.22 11.35
N ARG A 134 -4.30 -0.08 11.44
CA ARG A 134 -5.37 0.82 11.02
C ARG A 134 -6.43 0.93 12.09
N LYS A 135 -6.90 2.16 12.28
CA LYS A 135 -8.10 2.45 13.05
C LYS A 135 -9.22 2.82 12.10
N TRP A 136 -10.40 2.29 12.38
CA TRP A 136 -11.58 2.38 11.55
C TRP A 136 -12.67 3.21 12.22
N ASN A 137 -13.34 4.04 11.46
CA ASN A 137 -14.63 4.61 11.80
C ASN A 137 -15.64 4.10 10.77
N GLU A 138 -16.54 3.23 11.19
CA GLU A 138 -17.39 2.45 10.30
C GLU A 138 -16.55 1.65 9.29
N SER A 139 -16.59 1.99 8.00
CA SER A 139 -15.82 1.33 6.94
C SER A 139 -14.71 2.24 6.36
N ARG A 140 -14.32 3.29 7.10
CA ARG A 140 -13.28 4.24 6.69
C ARG A 140 -12.09 4.21 7.62
N VAL A 141 -10.90 4.19 7.05
CA VAL A 141 -9.64 4.34 7.79
C VAL A 141 -9.52 5.79 8.25
N VAL A 142 -9.40 5.99 9.54
CA VAL A 142 -9.18 7.31 10.15
C VAL A 142 -7.76 7.49 10.66
N LEU A 143 -7.03 6.39 10.87
CA LEU A 143 -5.61 6.40 11.21
C LEU A 143 -4.93 5.19 10.58
N GLU A 144 -3.77 5.40 9.99
CA GLU A 144 -2.89 4.34 9.47
C GLU A 144 -1.46 4.56 9.96
N HIS A 145 -0.84 3.50 10.46
CA HIS A 145 0.54 3.52 10.91
C HIS A 145 1.30 2.31 10.36
N HIS A 146 2.43 2.57 9.68
CA HIS A 146 3.34 1.55 9.19
C HIS A 146 4.54 1.43 10.13
N TYR A 147 4.83 0.23 10.60
CA TYR A 147 5.84 0.01 11.62
C TYR A 147 6.58 -1.33 11.46
N ASP A 148 7.61 -1.52 12.24
CA ASP A 148 8.42 -2.75 12.27
C ASP A 148 9.02 -3.08 10.90
N HIS A 149 9.58 -2.06 10.23
CA HIS A 149 10.22 -2.24 8.92
C HIS A 149 11.53 -3.01 9.06
N GLN A 150 11.63 -4.11 8.34
CA GLN A 150 12.80 -4.98 8.31
C GLN A 150 13.17 -5.29 6.87
N GLN A 151 14.44 -5.10 6.54
CA GLN A 151 14.98 -5.48 5.25
C GLN A 151 15.90 -6.68 5.41
N SER A 152 15.77 -7.66 4.53
CA SER A 152 16.61 -8.85 4.44
C SER A 152 16.99 -9.15 3.01
N GLY A 153 17.98 -10.03 2.84
CA GLY A 153 18.55 -10.33 1.54
C GLY A 153 19.63 -9.32 1.13
N GLU A 154 19.95 -9.29 -0.14
CA GLU A 154 20.99 -8.41 -0.70
C GLU A 154 20.36 -7.08 -1.13
N PRO A 155 20.90 -5.92 -0.70
CA PRO A 155 20.45 -4.63 -1.21
C PRO A 155 20.62 -4.58 -2.73
N LEU A 156 19.61 -4.08 -3.43
CA LEU A 156 19.72 -3.85 -4.87
C LEU A 156 20.61 -2.64 -5.12
N SER A 157 21.64 -2.84 -5.97
CA SER A 157 22.54 -1.80 -6.43
C SER A 157 22.10 -1.23 -7.78
N ASP A 158 22.72 -0.14 -8.23
CA ASP A 158 22.45 0.44 -9.54
C ASP A 158 22.65 -0.56 -10.69
N GLY A 159 23.58 -1.54 -10.53
CA GLY A 159 23.76 -2.60 -11.50
C GLY A 159 22.65 -3.65 -11.52
N ASP A 160 21.90 -3.79 -10.43
CA ASP A 160 20.72 -4.67 -10.32
C ASP A 160 19.47 -3.98 -10.85
N LEU A 161 19.49 -2.65 -10.91
CA LEU A 161 18.48 -1.80 -11.51
C LEU A 161 18.97 -1.40 -12.90
N ARG A 162 18.24 -1.72 -13.94
CA ARG A 162 18.62 -1.30 -15.32
C ARG A 162 18.63 0.22 -15.50
N PHE A 163 18.02 0.95 -14.56
CA PHE A 163 17.89 2.39 -14.60
C PHE A 163 18.03 2.96 -13.19
N ASN A 164 18.50 4.19 -13.10
CA ASN A 164 18.44 4.94 -11.87
C ASN A 164 16.96 5.15 -11.48
N VAL A 165 16.58 4.72 -10.28
CA VAL A 165 15.22 4.82 -9.76
C VAL A 165 14.68 6.25 -9.85
N LEU A 166 15.54 7.23 -9.63
CA LEU A 166 15.15 8.65 -9.70
C LEU A 166 14.81 9.08 -11.14
N GLU A 167 15.55 8.61 -12.13
CA GLU A 167 15.28 8.88 -13.56
C GLU A 167 14.01 8.18 -14.03
N ALA A 168 13.78 6.93 -13.59
CA ALA A 168 12.56 6.19 -13.88
C ALA A 168 11.33 6.89 -13.27
N ALA A 169 11.41 7.33 -12.02
CA ALA A 169 10.34 8.06 -11.34
C ALA A 169 10.04 9.43 -11.98
N THR A 170 11.08 10.18 -12.38
CA THR A 170 10.90 11.47 -13.08
C THR A 170 10.40 11.31 -14.52
N GLY A 171 10.75 10.22 -15.20
CA GLY A 171 10.20 9.86 -16.51
C GLY A 171 8.72 9.55 -16.47
N PHE A 172 8.26 8.91 -15.42
CA PHE A 172 6.86 8.55 -15.21
C PHE A 172 5.95 9.79 -15.03
N HIS A 173 6.45 10.83 -14.36
CA HIS A 173 5.73 12.10 -14.19
C HIS A 173 5.63 12.96 -15.45
N LYS A 174 6.45 12.70 -16.46
CA LYS A 174 6.46 13.47 -17.72
C LYS A 174 5.51 12.92 -18.80
N SER A 175 4.95 11.74 -18.58
CA SER A 175 4.11 11.03 -19.56
C SER A 175 2.60 11.12 -19.26
N SER A 176 2.20 11.87 -18.24
CA SER A 176 0.79 12.06 -17.85
C SER A 176 0.30 13.47 -18.11
#